data_844343aa44ff8b14cac2077e5acb80a0
#
_entry.id   844343aa44ff8b14cac2077e5acb80a0
#
_cell.length_a   1.000
_cell.length_b   1.000
_cell.length_c   1.000
_cell.angle_alpha   90.00
_cell.angle_beta   90.00
_cell.angle_gamma   90.00
#
_symmetry.space_group_name_H-M   'P 1'
#
loop_
_entity.id
_entity.type
_entity.pdbx_description
1 polymer ?
#
loop_
_entity_poly.entity_id
_entity_poly.type
_entity_poly.pdbx_seq_one_letter_code
_entity_poly.pdbx_strand_id
1 'polypeptide(L)'
;MAKRVIWIVLDSAGIGEEPDADKFGDVGSDTFGHILAAYPDAKFDNLTKLGLRAIENTSFYDAATKQDVIGVYGKAQELSNGKDTTTGHWEMIGIHTKHAFPTYPNGFPQEIIDAFIEQTGCGAIYGNKVASGIPIIAEYGEEHMKTGYPIVYTSADSVLSLIHI
;
A
#
# COMPACT_ATOMS: atom_id res chain seq x y z
N MET A 1 -11.11 33.65 -2.56
CA MET A 1 -11.03 32.64 -1.50
C MET A 1 -10.06 31.55 -1.93
N ALA A 2 -9.08 31.21 -1.11
CA ALA A 2 -8.19 30.08 -1.39
C ALA A 2 -9.01 28.79 -1.29
N LYS A 3 -9.08 28.01 -2.37
CA LYS A 3 -9.69 26.67 -2.33
C LYS A 3 -8.65 25.72 -1.77
N ARG A 4 -9.00 25.01 -0.70
CA ARG A 4 -8.13 23.99 -0.08
C ARG A 4 -8.80 22.63 -0.22
N VAL A 5 -8.05 21.63 -0.68
CA VAL A 5 -8.42 20.23 -0.65
C VAL A 5 -7.49 19.53 0.35
N ILE A 6 -8.05 18.72 1.24
CA ILE A 6 -7.32 17.86 2.15
C ILE A 6 -7.71 16.43 1.77
N TRP A 7 -6.72 15.65 1.33
CA TRP A 7 -6.90 14.24 0.99
C TRP A 7 -6.25 13.38 2.07
N ILE A 8 -7.03 12.53 2.70
CA ILE A 8 -6.58 11.63 3.76
C ILE A 8 -6.73 10.20 3.25
N VAL A 9 -5.61 9.48 3.14
CA VAL A 9 -5.58 8.05 2.86
C VAL A 9 -5.38 7.32 4.17
N LEU A 10 -6.30 6.42 4.50
CA LEU A 10 -6.16 5.54 5.65
C LEU A 10 -5.38 4.30 5.19
N ASP A 11 -4.14 4.19 5.61
CA ASP A 11 -3.28 3.06 5.27
C ASP A 11 -3.88 1.74 5.75
N SER A 12 -3.81 0.71 4.91
CA SER A 12 -4.30 -0.64 5.18
C SER A 12 -5.80 -0.73 5.54
N ALA A 13 -6.59 0.27 5.20
CA ALA A 13 -8.02 0.31 5.50
C ALA A 13 -8.86 -0.07 4.27
N GLY A 14 -9.31 -1.31 4.22
CA GLY A 14 -10.15 -1.84 3.13
C GLY A 14 -11.62 -2.02 3.52
N ILE A 15 -12.51 -1.95 2.54
CA ILE A 15 -13.97 -2.08 2.66
C ILE A 15 -14.52 -3.27 1.86
N GLY A 16 -13.81 -4.36 1.86
CA GLY A 16 -14.08 -5.57 1.09
C GLY A 16 -13.00 -5.85 0.05
N GLU A 17 -13.10 -7.02 -0.58
CA GLU A 17 -12.16 -7.44 -1.60
C GLU A 17 -12.49 -6.87 -2.98
N GLU A 18 -11.48 -6.74 -3.83
CA GLU A 18 -11.65 -6.42 -5.24
C GLU A 18 -12.14 -7.64 -6.04
N PRO A 19 -12.81 -7.46 -7.20
CA PRO A 19 -13.32 -8.56 -8.02
C PRO A 19 -12.26 -9.55 -8.51
N ASP A 20 -11.00 -9.16 -8.53
CA ASP A 20 -9.86 -9.99 -8.95
C ASP A 20 -8.89 -10.34 -7.81
N ALA A 21 -9.39 -10.30 -6.58
CA ALA A 21 -8.64 -10.62 -5.36
C ALA A 21 -8.00 -12.03 -5.41
N ASP A 22 -8.62 -12.97 -6.13
CA ASP A 22 -8.09 -14.32 -6.34
C ASP A 22 -6.73 -14.33 -7.02
N LYS A 23 -6.48 -13.40 -7.95
CA LYS A 23 -5.19 -13.28 -8.65
C LYS A 23 -4.05 -12.84 -7.74
N PHE A 24 -4.39 -12.18 -6.64
CA PHE A 24 -3.43 -11.58 -5.71
C PHE A 24 -3.39 -12.26 -4.33
N GLY A 25 -4.19 -13.32 -4.14
CA GLY A 25 -4.30 -14.03 -2.86
C GLY A 25 -5.01 -13.23 -1.77
N ASP A 26 -5.89 -12.30 -2.15
CA ASP A 26 -6.57 -11.36 -1.25
C ASP A 26 -8.05 -11.69 -1.02
N VAL A 27 -8.48 -12.87 -1.44
CA VAL A 27 -9.85 -13.34 -1.20
C VAL A 27 -10.20 -13.26 0.27
N GLY A 28 -11.31 -12.63 0.60
CA GLY A 28 -11.77 -12.40 1.97
C GLY A 28 -11.19 -11.15 2.65
N SER A 29 -10.45 -10.31 1.96
CA SER A 29 -9.92 -9.05 2.50
C SER A 29 -11.05 -8.08 2.83
N ASP A 30 -11.21 -7.70 4.10
CA ASP A 30 -12.21 -6.74 4.57
C ASP A 30 -11.84 -6.18 5.94
N THR A 31 -10.99 -5.17 5.96
CA THR A 31 -10.44 -4.60 7.20
C THR A 31 -11.54 -4.13 8.16
N PHE A 32 -12.47 -3.30 7.69
CA PHE A 32 -13.54 -2.77 8.54
C PHE A 32 -14.52 -3.84 8.97
N GLY A 33 -14.88 -4.77 8.08
CA GLY A 33 -15.73 -5.89 8.41
C GLY A 33 -15.12 -6.79 9.47
N HIS A 34 -13.85 -7.15 9.35
CA HIS A 34 -13.15 -7.97 10.33
C HIS A 34 -12.99 -7.28 11.69
N ILE A 35 -12.71 -5.96 11.69
CA ILE A 35 -12.66 -5.21 12.95
C ILE A 35 -14.01 -5.22 13.64
N LEU A 36 -15.12 -4.97 12.94
CA LEU A 36 -16.46 -4.99 13.53
C LEU A 36 -16.92 -6.37 13.94
N ALA A 37 -16.50 -7.42 13.24
CA ALA A 37 -16.74 -8.79 13.63
C ALA A 37 -16.00 -9.18 14.93
N ALA A 38 -14.74 -8.75 15.06
CA ALA A 38 -13.91 -9.01 16.24
C ALA A 38 -14.29 -8.11 17.44
N TYR A 39 -14.70 -6.88 17.16
CA TYR A 39 -15.04 -5.85 18.15
C TYR A 39 -16.40 -5.21 17.80
N PRO A 40 -17.54 -5.88 18.10
CA PRO A 40 -18.87 -5.38 17.75
C PRO A 40 -19.21 -4.00 18.32
N ASP A 41 -18.58 -3.63 19.43
CA ASP A 41 -18.75 -2.34 20.11
C ASP A 41 -17.82 -1.24 19.55
N ALA A 42 -16.99 -1.54 18.55
CA ALA A 42 -16.11 -0.56 17.93
C ALA A 42 -16.93 0.57 17.29
N LYS A 43 -16.58 1.81 17.60
CA LYS A 43 -17.29 3.00 17.13
C LYS A 43 -16.49 3.71 16.07
N PHE A 44 -17.11 3.90 14.92
CA PHE A 44 -16.59 4.71 13.82
C PHE A 44 -17.52 5.89 13.54
N ASP A 45 -17.92 6.60 14.59
CA ASP A 45 -19.00 7.61 14.54
C ASP A 45 -18.78 8.68 13.46
N ASN A 46 -17.56 9.19 13.35
CA ASN A 46 -17.22 10.20 12.33
C ASN A 46 -17.19 9.61 10.92
N LEU A 47 -16.62 8.43 10.72
CA LEU A 47 -16.62 7.75 9.42
C LEU A 47 -18.04 7.33 9.03
N THR A 48 -18.87 6.92 9.99
CA THR A 48 -20.28 6.61 9.76
C THR A 48 -21.04 7.85 9.30
N LYS A 49 -20.83 9.01 9.95
CA LYS A 49 -21.42 10.29 9.51
C LYS A 49 -20.91 10.73 8.12
N LEU A 50 -19.71 10.35 7.74
CA LEU A 50 -19.17 10.58 6.40
C LEU A 50 -19.70 9.58 5.37
N GLY A 51 -20.35 8.48 5.79
CA GLY A 51 -21.03 7.54 4.93
C GLY A 51 -20.45 6.12 4.92
N LEU A 52 -19.44 5.80 5.75
CA LEU A 52 -18.80 4.48 5.73
C LEU A 52 -19.82 3.33 5.81
N ARG A 53 -20.73 3.35 6.78
CA ARG A 53 -21.75 2.29 6.95
C ARG A 53 -22.95 2.40 6.00
N ALA A 54 -23.01 3.42 5.19
CA ALA A 54 -24.03 3.59 4.15
C ALA A 54 -23.59 3.01 2.79
N ILE A 55 -22.33 2.53 2.66
CA ILE A 55 -21.80 1.91 1.44
C ILE A 55 -22.42 0.53 1.28
N GLU A 56 -23.25 0.36 0.25
CA GLU A 56 -23.92 -0.91 -0.05
C GLU A 56 -22.91 -2.02 -0.46
N ASN A 57 -23.31 -3.28 -0.24
CA ASN A 57 -22.51 -4.46 -0.54
C ASN A 57 -21.19 -4.52 0.26
N THR A 58 -21.20 -4.01 1.48
CA THR A 58 -20.14 -4.22 2.48
C THR A 58 -20.69 -5.09 3.61
N SER A 59 -19.82 -5.83 4.30
CA SER A 59 -20.18 -6.71 5.43
C SER A 59 -20.73 -5.93 6.64
N PHE A 60 -20.45 -4.63 6.70
CA PHE A 60 -20.83 -3.72 7.80
C PHE A 60 -21.88 -2.68 7.38
N TYR A 61 -22.55 -2.90 6.25
CA TYR A 61 -23.61 -2.01 5.78
C TYR A 61 -24.75 -1.89 6.79
N ASP A 62 -25.20 -0.67 7.01
CA ASP A 62 -26.34 -0.35 7.87
C ASP A 62 -27.20 0.74 7.23
N ALA A 63 -28.34 0.33 6.68
CA ALA A 63 -29.26 1.23 5.99
C ALA A 63 -29.78 2.38 6.87
N ALA A 64 -29.85 2.19 8.19
CA ALA A 64 -30.33 3.20 9.12
C ALA A 64 -29.41 4.43 9.18
N THR A 65 -28.11 4.25 8.84
CA THR A 65 -27.15 5.35 8.88
C THR A 65 -27.26 6.33 7.70
N LYS A 66 -27.95 5.94 6.61
CA LYS A 66 -28.05 6.77 5.39
C LYS A 66 -28.66 8.16 5.64
N GLN A 67 -29.63 8.25 6.54
CA GLN A 67 -30.32 9.51 6.83
C GLN A 67 -29.44 10.53 7.57
N ASP A 68 -28.37 10.08 8.24
CA ASP A 68 -27.50 10.91 9.07
C ASP A 68 -26.18 11.27 8.36
N VAL A 69 -26.02 10.86 7.10
CA VAL A 69 -24.81 11.12 6.33
C VAL A 69 -24.70 12.59 5.95
N ILE A 70 -23.58 13.22 6.26
CA ILE A 70 -23.25 14.62 6.00
C ILE A 70 -22.30 14.82 4.82
N GLY A 71 -21.80 13.73 4.22
CA GLY A 71 -20.83 13.73 3.14
C GLY A 71 -21.36 13.07 1.87
N VAL A 72 -20.44 12.87 0.92
CA VAL A 72 -20.64 12.03 -0.25
C VAL A 72 -19.76 10.81 -0.10
N TYR A 73 -20.30 9.65 -0.37
CA TYR A 73 -19.59 8.38 -0.19
C TYR A 73 -19.78 7.48 -1.41
N GLY A 74 -18.88 6.54 -1.58
CA GLY A 74 -18.94 5.56 -2.65
C GLY A 74 -17.85 4.51 -2.50
N LYS A 75 -17.89 3.54 -3.40
CA LYS A 75 -16.88 2.50 -3.55
C LYS A 75 -16.32 2.60 -4.96
N ALA A 76 -15.02 2.66 -5.09
CA ALA A 76 -14.31 2.64 -6.35
C ALA A 76 -13.66 1.27 -6.55
N GLN A 77 -13.56 0.85 -7.79
CA GLN A 77 -12.80 -0.33 -8.19
C GLN A 77 -11.52 0.12 -8.87
N GLU A 78 -10.41 -0.51 -8.53
CA GLU A 78 -9.13 -0.30 -9.21
C GLU A 78 -9.17 -0.84 -10.65
N LEU A 79 -8.61 -0.07 -11.58
CA LEU A 79 -8.48 -0.44 -13.00
C LEU A 79 -7.07 -0.85 -13.38
N SER A 80 -6.09 -0.49 -12.56
CA SER A 80 -4.68 -0.79 -12.78
C SER A 80 -4.37 -2.27 -12.56
N ASN A 81 -3.38 -2.79 -13.28
CA ASN A 81 -3.00 -4.20 -13.23
C ASN A 81 -1.89 -4.47 -12.19
N GLY A 82 -1.86 -3.80 -11.08
CA GLY A 82 -0.85 -3.98 -10.05
C GLY A 82 -1.45 -3.99 -8.67
N LYS A 83 -0.87 -4.77 -7.77
CA LYS A 83 -1.18 -4.75 -6.35
C LYS A 83 0.02 -4.21 -5.59
N ASP A 84 0.20 -2.92 -5.65
CA ASP A 84 1.24 -2.23 -4.89
C ASP A 84 0.81 -0.81 -4.55
N THR A 85 1.39 -0.26 -3.50
CA THR A 85 1.04 1.06 -3.00
C THR A 85 1.25 2.16 -4.05
N THR A 86 2.28 2.05 -4.88
CA THR A 86 2.59 3.04 -5.92
C THR A 86 1.49 3.08 -6.97
N THR A 87 1.09 1.91 -7.48
CA THR A 87 0.01 1.76 -8.45
C THR A 87 -1.29 2.34 -7.92
N GLY A 88 -1.69 1.99 -6.70
CA GLY A 88 -2.91 2.51 -6.09
C GLY A 88 -2.89 4.03 -5.89
N HIS A 89 -1.79 4.60 -5.40
CA HIS A 89 -1.67 6.05 -5.24
C HIS A 89 -1.68 6.79 -6.59
N TRP A 90 -1.06 6.23 -7.61
CA TRP A 90 -1.08 6.82 -8.95
C TRP A 90 -2.49 6.80 -9.54
N GLU A 91 -3.23 5.72 -9.36
CA GLU A 91 -4.59 5.64 -9.85
C GLU A 91 -5.52 6.64 -9.14
N MET A 92 -5.36 6.85 -7.84
CA MET A 92 -6.10 7.88 -7.10
C MET A 92 -5.92 9.30 -7.67
N ILE A 93 -4.80 9.59 -8.32
CA ILE A 93 -4.55 10.86 -9.01
C ILE A 93 -4.80 10.80 -10.53
N GLY A 94 -5.37 9.70 -11.03
CA GLY A 94 -5.79 9.54 -12.42
C GLY A 94 -4.77 8.89 -13.36
N ILE A 95 -3.71 8.28 -12.83
CA ILE A 95 -2.72 7.56 -13.64
C ILE A 95 -3.06 6.07 -13.62
N HIS A 96 -3.48 5.55 -14.76
CA HIS A 96 -3.80 4.13 -14.92
C HIS A 96 -2.56 3.33 -15.34
N THR A 97 -2.12 2.41 -14.51
CA THR A 97 -0.98 1.53 -14.75
C THR A 97 -1.42 0.26 -15.47
N LYS A 98 -1.21 0.20 -16.80
CA LYS A 98 -1.64 -0.94 -17.64
C LYS A 98 -0.79 -2.19 -17.46
N HIS A 99 0.47 -2.02 -17.09
CA HIS A 99 1.43 -3.10 -16.87
C HIS A 99 1.87 -3.05 -15.42
N ALA A 100 1.60 -4.13 -14.68
CA ALA A 100 2.08 -4.26 -13.31
C ALA A 100 3.60 -4.12 -13.24
N PHE A 101 4.09 -3.53 -12.15
CA PHE A 101 5.53 -3.50 -11.89
C PHE A 101 6.07 -4.91 -11.73
N PRO A 102 7.30 -5.17 -12.20
CA PRO A 102 7.94 -6.48 -11.99
C PRO A 102 8.17 -6.70 -10.49
N THR A 103 7.94 -7.93 -10.04
CA THR A 103 8.18 -8.34 -8.66
C THR A 103 9.41 -9.23 -8.57
N TYR A 104 10.18 -9.09 -7.50
CA TYR A 104 11.42 -9.82 -7.29
C TYR A 104 11.41 -10.53 -5.92
N PRO A 105 10.61 -11.63 -5.77
CA PRO A 105 10.41 -12.30 -4.48
C PRO A 105 11.66 -12.98 -3.93
N ASN A 106 12.71 -13.12 -4.73
CA ASN A 106 13.99 -13.71 -4.34
C ASN A 106 15.17 -12.73 -4.41
N GLY A 107 14.88 -11.42 -4.44
CA GLY A 107 15.88 -10.39 -4.76
C GLY A 107 15.98 -10.14 -6.26
N PHE A 108 16.71 -9.09 -6.64
CA PHE A 108 16.92 -8.73 -8.05
C PHE A 108 17.81 -9.77 -8.76
N PRO A 109 17.55 -10.04 -10.06
CA PRO A 109 18.48 -10.81 -10.90
C PRO A 109 19.90 -10.24 -10.87
N GLN A 110 20.91 -11.11 -10.98
CA GLN A 110 22.31 -10.70 -10.89
C GLN A 110 22.69 -9.66 -11.94
N GLU A 111 22.13 -9.74 -13.15
CA GLU A 111 22.35 -8.77 -14.22
C GLU A 111 21.92 -7.33 -13.86
N ILE A 112 20.86 -7.20 -13.05
CA ILE A 112 20.40 -5.87 -12.56
C ILE A 112 21.41 -5.37 -11.51
N ILE A 113 21.87 -6.24 -10.63
CA ILE A 113 22.85 -5.88 -9.60
C ILE A 113 24.19 -5.49 -10.24
N ASP A 114 24.65 -6.23 -11.22
CA ASP A 114 25.90 -5.94 -11.93
C ASP A 114 25.81 -4.60 -12.67
N ALA A 115 24.71 -4.35 -13.37
CA ALA A 115 24.47 -3.07 -14.03
C ALA A 115 24.39 -1.92 -13.02
N PHE A 116 23.77 -2.12 -11.86
CA PHE A 116 23.72 -1.14 -10.79
C PHE A 116 25.12 -0.79 -10.26
N ILE A 117 25.92 -1.82 -9.96
CA ILE A 117 27.31 -1.64 -9.47
C ILE A 117 28.15 -0.89 -10.52
N GLU A 118 28.07 -1.32 -11.79
CA GLU A 118 28.80 -0.67 -12.89
C GLU A 118 28.42 0.79 -13.07
N GLN A 119 27.13 1.10 -13.10
CA GLN A 119 26.64 2.47 -13.33
C GLN A 119 26.88 3.41 -12.14
N THR A 120 26.83 2.90 -10.92
CA THR A 120 27.04 3.69 -9.70
C THR A 120 28.50 3.74 -9.27
N GLY A 121 29.32 2.78 -9.68
CA GLY A 121 30.70 2.65 -9.23
C GLY A 121 30.85 2.26 -7.76
N CYS A 122 29.82 1.75 -7.10
CA CYS A 122 29.82 1.48 -5.66
C CYS A 122 30.67 0.29 -5.23
N GLY A 123 31.19 -0.48 -6.16
CA GLY A 123 32.06 -1.63 -5.91
C GLY A 123 31.35 -2.92 -5.51
N ALA A 124 30.38 -2.85 -4.59
CA ALA A 124 29.56 -3.98 -4.17
C ALA A 124 28.25 -3.49 -3.53
N ILE A 125 27.36 -4.41 -3.19
CA ILE A 125 26.13 -4.15 -2.45
C ILE A 125 25.99 -5.11 -1.26
N TYR A 126 25.15 -4.75 -0.30
CA TYR A 126 24.64 -5.64 0.74
C TYR A 126 23.17 -5.95 0.49
N GLY A 127 22.71 -7.10 0.97
CA GLY A 127 21.31 -7.50 0.95
C GLY A 127 20.93 -8.31 -0.30
N ASN A 128 20.28 -7.69 -1.27
CA ASN A 128 19.64 -8.31 -2.43
C ASN A 128 18.73 -9.49 -2.05
N LYS A 129 17.85 -9.26 -1.11
CA LYS A 129 16.84 -10.22 -0.63
C LYS A 129 15.56 -9.51 -0.25
N VAL A 130 14.49 -10.27 -0.04
CA VAL A 130 13.25 -9.74 0.54
C VAL A 130 13.49 -9.39 2.00
N ALA A 131 13.18 -8.15 2.36
CA ALA A 131 13.31 -7.67 3.73
C ALA A 131 12.40 -6.47 3.98
N SER A 132 12.21 -6.10 5.23
CA SER A 132 11.69 -4.79 5.61
C SER A 132 12.84 -3.88 6.07
N GLY A 133 12.62 -2.55 6.01
CA GLY A 133 13.67 -1.55 6.19
C GLY A 133 14.41 -1.66 7.53
N ILE A 134 13.69 -1.72 8.65
CA ILE A 134 14.33 -1.77 9.98
C ILE A 134 15.19 -3.02 10.17
N PRO A 135 14.72 -4.25 9.92
CA PRO A 135 15.56 -5.44 10.05
C PRO A 135 16.79 -5.44 9.14
N ILE A 136 16.67 -5.01 7.89
CA ILE A 136 17.81 -5.06 6.96
C ILE A 136 18.87 -4.01 7.30
N ILE A 137 18.45 -2.84 7.82
CA ILE A 137 19.38 -1.82 8.33
C ILE A 137 20.09 -2.32 9.60
N ALA A 138 19.40 -3.02 10.48
CA ALA A 138 20.00 -3.62 11.65
C ALA A 138 21.04 -4.70 11.27
N GLU A 139 20.80 -5.43 10.16
CA GLU A 139 21.70 -6.48 9.70
C GLU A 139 22.97 -5.95 9.01
N TYR A 140 22.82 -4.93 8.15
CA TYR A 140 23.92 -4.47 7.29
C TYR A 140 24.36 -3.02 7.55
N GLY A 141 23.69 -2.29 8.42
CA GLY A 141 23.96 -0.87 8.63
C GLY A 141 25.38 -0.55 9.09
N GLU A 142 25.93 -1.35 10.00
CA GLU A 142 27.31 -1.17 10.46
C GLU A 142 28.34 -1.40 9.33
N GLU A 143 28.11 -2.42 8.50
CA GLU A 143 29.00 -2.72 7.37
C GLU A 143 28.86 -1.66 6.27
N HIS A 144 27.64 -1.20 6.01
CA HIS A 144 27.40 -0.07 5.13
C HIS A 144 28.18 1.19 5.58
N MET A 145 28.15 1.53 6.86
CA MET A 145 28.89 2.67 7.41
C MET A 145 30.40 2.54 7.29
N LYS A 146 30.93 1.30 7.33
CA LYS A 146 32.37 1.05 7.20
C LYS A 146 32.85 1.08 5.75
N THR A 147 32.06 0.55 4.82
CA THR A 147 32.48 0.30 3.44
C THR A 147 31.92 1.31 2.45
N GLY A 148 30.80 1.95 2.76
CA GLY A 148 30.04 2.80 1.84
C GLY A 148 29.23 2.02 0.80
N TYR A 149 29.21 0.69 0.84
CA TYR A 149 28.42 -0.11 -0.10
C TYR A 149 26.93 0.01 0.22
N PRO A 150 26.08 0.29 -0.78
CA PRO A 150 24.64 0.44 -0.57
C PRO A 150 23.95 -0.85 -0.14
N ILE A 151 22.89 -0.71 0.65
CA ILE A 151 21.99 -1.81 0.99
C ILE A 151 20.87 -1.83 -0.03
N VAL A 152 20.75 -2.93 -0.78
CA VAL A 152 19.71 -3.14 -1.79
C VAL A 152 18.80 -4.28 -1.34
N TYR A 153 17.50 -4.08 -1.36
CA TYR A 153 16.55 -5.11 -0.97
C TYR A 153 15.21 -4.93 -1.69
N THR A 154 14.40 -5.98 -1.72
CA THR A 154 13.03 -5.92 -2.22
C THR A 154 12.07 -5.92 -1.03
N SER A 155 11.03 -5.11 -1.10
CA SER A 155 10.02 -4.98 -0.05
C SER A 155 8.63 -5.04 -0.65
N ALA A 156 7.67 -5.53 0.12
CA ALA A 156 6.25 -5.41 -0.21
C ALA A 156 5.73 -3.98 0.04
N ASP A 157 6.52 -3.15 0.73
CA ASP A 157 6.17 -1.77 1.03
C ASP A 157 6.56 -0.82 -0.12
N SER A 158 5.98 0.35 -0.11
CA SER A 158 6.11 1.35 -1.17
C SER A 158 7.46 2.07 -1.14
N VAL A 159 8.06 2.28 -2.32
CA VAL A 159 9.22 3.18 -2.48
C VAL A 159 8.92 4.64 -2.16
N LEU A 160 7.64 5.04 -2.11
CA LEU A 160 7.25 6.42 -1.77
C LEU A 160 7.58 6.79 -0.34
N SER A 161 7.68 5.84 0.58
CA SER A 161 8.09 6.08 1.95
C SER A 161 9.56 6.50 2.08
N LEU A 162 10.39 6.27 1.07
CA LEU A 162 11.81 6.61 1.05
C LEU A 162 12.10 8.04 0.52
N ILE A 163 11.10 8.70 -0.05
CA ILE A 163 11.26 10.06 -0.64
C ILE A 163 11.17 11.17 0.42
N HIS A 164 10.79 10.84 1.64
CA HIS A 164 10.51 11.80 2.71
C HIS A 164 11.52 11.74 3.87
N ILE A 165 12.70 11.19 3.64
CA ILE A 165 13.79 11.19 4.62
C ILE A 165 14.74 12.35 4.35
#